data_85f6f4868cbfad6b3c632ea9b7a171d6
#
_entry.id   85f6f4868cbfad6b3c632ea9b7a171d6
#
_cell.length_a   1.000
_cell.length_b   1.000
_cell.length_c   1.000
_cell.angle_alpha   90.00
_cell.angle_beta   90.00
_cell.angle_gamma   90.00
#
_symmetry.space_group_name_H-M   'P 1'
#
loop_
_entity.id
_entity.type
_entity.pdbx_description
1 polymer ?
#
loop_
_entity_poly.entity_id
_entity_poly.type
_entity_poly.pdbx_seq_one_letter_code
_entity_poly.pdbx_strand_id
1 'polypeptide(L)'
;MSFFVRNRSNHGNDAKMRNKLKRKLTIPRLSKRKAKLANEDISSDEDDISYDDGGKFIENRSDEEEYEDVQEMAYRKAKQLLDDIQAEQQNDEGEPNDNAAITSRLRNDALSKVATLHRKVADGVRLGGTAVQYKAHRYSTVAVAISHDGRYVVSCSKDATIMKYDLEEGKIVASIKYVKGDCISHEGQIFCLAISDNDRYLATGGSDAVIRVWNFSNLQHVKNLTGHMNSITGLVFRLKTQQLYSCSKDRCVKLWDLEQLGYVDTLERLVTAGSQDRTLRLWKIPEDSHLIFNGYSTCFSIDCVALINEDHFVSGSADGSLSVWSVFKKKPVCTQVEAHGRGADDQANWIVSVAARRYTDLIASGSCDGFVRLWKVAEDYKSITNILSYEQSGFINQLRFSDDGEEIACAVGQEHKFGRWWKIAEAKNVITIFSLTYDAIE
;
A
#
# COMPACT_ATOMS: atom_id res chain seq x y z
N MET A 1 -26.75 -9.16 36.75
CA MET A 1 -28.15 -8.71 36.73
C MET A 1 -28.61 -8.59 35.30
N SER A 2 -29.46 -9.52 34.92
CA SER A 2 -30.06 -9.62 33.59
C SER A 2 -31.32 -8.78 33.50
N PHE A 3 -31.51 -8.03 32.44
CA PHE A 3 -32.81 -7.52 32.05
C PHE A 3 -33.16 -7.93 30.63
N PHE A 4 -34.04 -8.93 30.59
CA PHE A 4 -34.85 -9.26 29.43
C PHE A 4 -36.04 -8.32 29.36
N VAL A 5 -36.30 -7.69 28.21
CA VAL A 5 -37.63 -7.16 27.88
C VAL A 5 -38.09 -7.78 26.60
N ARG A 6 -39.06 -8.71 26.75
CA ARG A 6 -39.94 -9.18 25.67
C ARG A 6 -40.95 -8.08 25.37
N ASN A 7 -41.21 -7.79 24.14
CA ASN A 7 -42.52 -7.25 23.74
C ASN A 7 -43.09 -8.03 22.55
N ARG A 8 -44.37 -8.29 22.77
CA ARG A 8 -45.26 -9.17 22.03
C ARG A 8 -45.71 -8.56 20.69
N SER A 9 -45.95 -9.48 19.78
CA SER A 9 -46.78 -9.41 18.59
C SER A 9 -48.11 -8.68 18.77
N ASN A 10 -48.52 -7.89 17.79
CA ASN A 10 -49.91 -7.75 17.41
C ASN A 10 -50.08 -7.85 15.88
N HIS A 11 -50.91 -8.83 15.51
CA HIS A 11 -51.47 -8.98 14.21
C HIS A 11 -52.52 -7.87 13.92
N GLY A 12 -52.53 -7.36 12.70
CA GLY A 12 -53.58 -6.51 12.19
C GLY A 12 -53.47 -6.42 10.67
N ASN A 13 -54.31 -7.17 10.00
CA ASN A 13 -54.60 -7.07 8.55
C ASN A 13 -54.86 -5.63 8.15
N ASP A 14 -54.34 -5.22 6.98
CA ASP A 14 -55.16 -4.59 5.97
C ASP A 14 -54.47 -4.62 4.60
N ALA A 15 -55.17 -5.33 3.72
CA ALA A 15 -54.94 -5.36 2.29
C ALA A 15 -55.61 -4.14 1.63
N LYS A 16 -55.05 -3.70 0.53
CA LYS A 16 -55.57 -2.76 -0.49
C LYS A 16 -55.14 -1.32 -0.38
N MET A 17 -54.11 -0.99 -1.14
CA MET A 17 -54.24 0.01 -2.20
C MET A 17 -53.05 -0.05 -3.18
N ARG A 18 -53.22 -0.83 -4.24
CA ARG A 18 -52.53 -0.63 -5.51
C ARG A 18 -53.15 0.55 -6.21
N ASN A 19 -52.42 1.62 -6.44
CA ASN A 19 -52.63 2.44 -7.65
C ASN A 19 -51.37 3.25 -8.00
N LYS A 20 -50.80 2.88 -9.10
CA LYS A 20 -50.35 3.66 -10.26
C LYS A 20 -49.75 5.06 -9.99
N LEU A 21 -48.46 5.13 -10.15
CA LEU A 21 -47.85 6.29 -10.82
C LEU A 21 -46.60 5.81 -11.57
N LYS A 22 -46.83 5.27 -12.77
CA LYS A 22 -45.80 5.16 -13.81
C LYS A 22 -45.57 6.56 -14.39
N ARG A 23 -44.58 7.25 -13.92
CA ARG A 23 -44.00 8.38 -14.66
C ARG A 23 -42.99 7.84 -15.65
N LYS A 24 -43.34 7.84 -16.92
CA LYS A 24 -42.47 7.67 -18.07
C LYS A 24 -41.46 8.83 -18.07
N LEU A 25 -40.21 8.54 -17.75
CA LEU A 25 -39.09 9.39 -18.11
C LEU A 25 -38.73 9.05 -19.55
N THR A 26 -39.11 9.91 -20.46
CA THR A 26 -38.67 9.94 -21.84
C THR A 26 -37.26 10.50 -21.88
N ILE A 27 -36.30 9.63 -22.19
CA ILE A 27 -34.92 10.04 -22.50
C ILE A 27 -34.92 10.55 -23.95
N PRO A 28 -34.44 11.78 -24.23
CA PRO A 28 -34.30 12.23 -25.60
C PRO A 28 -33.19 11.46 -26.29
N ARG A 29 -33.48 10.78 -27.37
CA ARG A 29 -32.49 10.20 -28.28
C ARG A 29 -31.69 11.35 -28.91
N LEU A 30 -30.44 11.46 -28.53
CA LEU A 30 -29.48 12.28 -29.27
C LEU A 30 -29.20 11.63 -30.62
N SER A 31 -29.57 12.34 -31.68
CA SER A 31 -29.32 12.00 -33.06
C SER A 31 -27.79 11.97 -33.30
N LYS A 32 -27.33 10.87 -33.91
CA LYS A 32 -25.97 10.74 -34.45
C LYS A 32 -25.76 11.79 -35.56
N ARG A 33 -25.15 12.91 -35.23
CA ARG A 33 -24.52 13.76 -36.22
C ARG A 33 -23.18 13.14 -36.61
N LYS A 34 -23.10 12.62 -37.82
CA LYS A 34 -21.85 12.30 -38.51
C LYS A 34 -21.09 13.62 -38.67
N ALA A 35 -19.99 13.80 -37.92
CA ALA A 35 -19.02 14.82 -38.24
C ALA A 35 -18.29 14.38 -39.51
N LYS A 36 -18.49 15.10 -40.59
CA LYS A 36 -17.62 15.06 -41.77
C LYS A 36 -16.30 15.72 -41.36
N LEU A 37 -15.22 14.94 -41.40
CA LEU A 37 -13.88 15.51 -41.43
C LEU A 37 -13.77 16.31 -42.72
N ALA A 38 -13.67 17.62 -42.61
CA ALA A 38 -13.23 18.49 -43.67
C ALA A 38 -11.71 18.30 -43.84
N ASN A 39 -11.30 17.86 -45.00
CA ASN A 39 -9.91 17.99 -45.45
C ASN A 39 -9.63 19.48 -45.56
N GLU A 40 -8.79 20.02 -44.71
CA GLU A 40 -8.14 21.28 -44.94
C GLU A 40 -6.95 21.03 -45.86
N ASP A 41 -7.09 21.47 -47.09
CA ASP A 41 -5.99 21.53 -48.04
C ASP A 41 -5.00 22.59 -47.54
N ILE A 42 -3.78 22.15 -47.22
CA ILE A 42 -2.67 23.03 -46.91
C ILE A 42 -2.21 23.60 -48.27
N SER A 43 -2.49 24.86 -48.50
CA SER A 43 -1.93 25.61 -49.62
C SER A 43 -0.44 25.81 -49.37
N SER A 44 0.37 25.32 -50.28
CA SER A 44 1.79 25.65 -50.37
C SER A 44 1.91 27.08 -50.88
N ASP A 45 2.36 27.98 -50.04
CA ASP A 45 2.82 29.31 -50.48
C ASP A 45 4.16 29.10 -51.18
N GLU A 46 4.14 29.34 -52.48
CA GLU A 46 5.33 29.48 -53.32
C GLU A 46 5.95 30.85 -53.02
N ASP A 47 7.00 30.87 -52.22
CA ASP A 47 7.85 32.05 -52.08
C ASP A 47 8.85 32.10 -53.25
N ASP A 48 8.72 33.14 -54.05
CA ASP A 48 9.58 33.57 -55.15
C ASP A 48 11.06 33.62 -54.72
N ILE A 49 11.89 32.76 -55.26
CA ILE A 49 13.34 32.89 -55.15
C ILE A 49 13.83 33.63 -56.38
N SER A 50 14.25 34.87 -56.17
CA SER A 50 14.96 35.69 -57.12
C SER A 50 16.35 35.11 -57.43
N TYR A 51 16.63 34.86 -58.73
CA TYR A 51 17.96 34.49 -59.22
C TYR A 51 18.90 35.71 -59.15
N ASP A 52 20.08 35.51 -58.49
CA ASP A 52 21.25 36.34 -58.75
C ASP A 52 22.36 35.49 -59.38
N ASP A 53 22.94 36.04 -60.45
CA ASP A 53 23.86 35.44 -61.36
C ASP A 53 25.29 35.45 -60.77
N GLY A 54 25.97 34.30 -60.73
CA GLY A 54 27.38 34.31 -60.38
C GLY A 54 27.96 32.94 -59.95
N GLY A 55 28.30 32.16 -60.94
CA GLY A 55 28.81 30.81 -60.83
C GLY A 55 29.94 30.50 -59.86
N LYS A 56 29.80 29.36 -59.18
CA LYS A 56 30.82 28.33 -58.95
C LYS A 56 30.15 27.12 -58.31
N PHE A 57 30.16 25.98 -59.03
CA PHE A 57 29.85 24.69 -58.45
C PHE A 57 30.87 24.36 -57.37
N ILE A 58 30.39 24.29 -56.13
CA ILE A 58 31.06 23.57 -55.03
C ILE A 58 30.20 22.35 -54.82
N GLU A 59 30.71 21.16 -55.19
CA GLU A 59 30.17 19.88 -54.74
C GLU A 59 30.27 19.83 -53.23
N ASN A 60 29.24 20.26 -52.53
CA ASN A 60 29.03 19.85 -51.16
C ASN A 60 28.52 18.42 -51.24
N ARG A 61 29.34 17.46 -50.85
CA ARG A 61 28.90 16.14 -50.40
C ARG A 61 27.89 16.43 -49.27
N SER A 62 26.63 16.30 -49.60
CA SER A 62 25.57 16.14 -48.59
C SER A 62 25.82 14.77 -47.93
N ASP A 63 26.30 14.79 -46.72
CA ASP A 63 26.07 13.68 -45.79
C ASP A 63 24.54 13.55 -45.71
N GLU A 64 23.95 12.67 -46.49
CA GLU A 64 22.58 12.23 -46.30
C GLU A 64 22.56 11.54 -44.90
N GLU A 65 22.33 12.31 -43.84
CA GLU A 65 21.86 11.76 -42.61
C GLU A 65 20.48 11.13 -42.91
N GLU A 66 20.47 9.82 -43.11
CA GLU A 66 19.24 9.04 -43.21
C GLU A 66 18.40 9.38 -41.95
N TYR A 67 17.38 10.18 -42.16
CA TYR A 67 16.41 10.54 -41.09
C TYR A 67 15.58 9.29 -40.81
N GLU A 68 16.06 8.45 -39.87
CA GLU A 68 15.32 7.29 -39.39
C GLU A 68 14.05 7.76 -38.69
N ASP A 69 12.90 7.25 -39.09
CA ASP A 69 11.65 7.42 -38.38
C ASP A 69 11.78 6.84 -36.96
N VAL A 70 11.16 7.51 -35.98
CA VAL A 70 11.16 7.07 -34.57
C VAL A 70 10.69 5.62 -34.42
N GLN A 71 9.80 5.15 -35.30
CA GLN A 71 9.31 3.79 -35.31
C GLN A 71 10.39 2.79 -35.83
N GLU A 72 11.14 3.17 -36.85
CA GLU A 72 12.22 2.36 -37.39
C GLU A 72 13.39 2.23 -36.39
N MET A 73 13.74 3.33 -35.74
CA MET A 73 14.74 3.32 -34.66
C MET A 73 14.31 2.40 -33.51
N ALA A 74 13.04 2.44 -33.10
CA ALA A 74 12.50 1.59 -32.05
C ALA A 74 12.53 0.09 -32.47
N TYR A 75 12.17 -0.18 -33.73
CA TYR A 75 12.19 -1.54 -34.28
C TYR A 75 13.62 -2.10 -34.37
N ARG A 76 14.58 -1.29 -34.80
CA ARG A 76 16.00 -1.70 -34.89
C ARG A 76 16.56 -2.01 -33.50
N LYS A 77 16.28 -1.15 -32.50
CA LYS A 77 16.68 -1.38 -31.09
C LYS A 77 16.05 -2.64 -30.50
N ALA A 78 14.79 -2.89 -30.80
CA ALA A 78 14.10 -4.10 -30.33
C ALA A 78 14.67 -5.37 -30.98
N LYS A 79 15.01 -5.29 -32.28
CA LYS A 79 15.64 -6.41 -33.02
C LYS A 79 17.04 -6.67 -32.47
N GLN A 80 17.87 -5.64 -32.25
CA GLN A 80 19.20 -5.80 -31.66
C GLN A 80 19.12 -6.48 -30.29
N LEU A 81 18.18 -6.04 -29.41
CA LEU A 81 18.00 -6.66 -28.11
C LEU A 81 17.63 -8.15 -28.20
N LEU A 82 16.79 -8.52 -29.19
CA LEU A 82 16.44 -9.93 -29.41
C LEU A 82 17.65 -10.74 -29.90
N ASP A 83 18.42 -10.20 -30.84
CA ASP A 83 19.61 -10.83 -31.37
C ASP A 83 20.68 -11.01 -30.27
N ASP A 84 20.86 -10.03 -29.40
CA ASP A 84 21.77 -10.10 -28.25
C ASP A 84 21.35 -11.20 -27.26
N ILE A 85 20.05 -11.26 -26.90
CA ILE A 85 19.51 -12.32 -26.03
C ILE A 85 19.67 -13.70 -26.61
N GLN A 86 19.47 -13.84 -27.93
CA GLN A 86 19.67 -15.12 -28.64
C GLN A 86 21.15 -15.52 -28.69
N ALA A 87 22.05 -14.56 -28.89
CA ALA A 87 23.49 -14.80 -28.89
C ALA A 87 24.03 -15.24 -27.52
N GLU A 88 23.53 -14.63 -26.43
CA GLU A 88 23.89 -15.03 -25.09
C GLU A 88 23.40 -16.44 -24.74
N GLN A 89 22.21 -16.84 -25.20
CA GLN A 89 21.67 -18.19 -24.97
C GLN A 89 22.40 -19.28 -25.76
N GLN A 90 22.99 -18.93 -26.91
CA GLN A 90 23.81 -19.88 -27.70
C GLN A 90 25.17 -20.17 -27.05
N ASN A 91 25.64 -19.32 -26.16
CA ASN A 91 26.86 -19.51 -25.39
C ASN A 91 26.69 -20.37 -24.15
N ASP A 92 25.46 -20.54 -23.64
CA ASP A 92 25.11 -21.47 -22.56
C ASP A 92 24.86 -22.83 -23.18
N GLU A 93 25.81 -23.76 -22.97
CA GLU A 93 25.84 -25.07 -23.58
C GLU A 93 24.52 -25.86 -23.41
N GLY A 94 23.76 -26.03 -24.47
CA GLY A 94 23.08 -27.28 -24.74
C GLY A 94 21.57 -27.39 -24.62
N GLU A 95 20.77 -26.32 -24.56
CA GLU A 95 19.31 -26.47 -24.70
C GLU A 95 18.75 -25.81 -25.97
N PRO A 96 17.74 -26.44 -26.63
CA PRO A 96 17.15 -25.91 -27.84
C PRO A 96 16.49 -24.56 -27.56
N ASN A 97 16.63 -23.65 -28.52
CA ASN A 97 16.01 -22.30 -28.56
C ASN A 97 14.56 -22.33 -28.05
N ASP A 98 14.37 -22.15 -26.77
CA ASP A 98 13.03 -22.18 -26.17
C ASP A 98 12.49 -20.75 -26.15
N ASN A 99 11.56 -20.45 -27.06
CA ASN A 99 10.87 -19.16 -27.14
C ASN A 99 10.23 -18.76 -25.78
N ALA A 100 9.94 -19.75 -24.91
CA ALA A 100 9.44 -19.51 -23.57
C ALA A 100 10.51 -18.90 -22.65
N ALA A 101 11.77 -19.34 -22.77
CA ALA A 101 12.88 -18.78 -21.99
C ALA A 101 13.18 -17.33 -22.40
N ILE A 102 13.20 -17.02 -23.71
CA ILE A 102 13.35 -15.66 -24.22
C ILE A 102 12.22 -14.76 -23.73
N THR A 103 10.98 -15.22 -23.82
CA THR A 103 9.80 -14.47 -23.36
C THR A 103 9.86 -14.21 -21.85
N SER A 104 10.29 -15.20 -21.05
CA SER A 104 10.43 -15.04 -19.60
C SER A 104 11.51 -14.01 -19.25
N ARG A 105 12.65 -14.02 -19.94
CA ARG A 105 13.73 -13.06 -19.75
C ARG A 105 13.30 -11.63 -20.11
N LEU A 106 12.70 -11.43 -21.29
CA LEU A 106 12.17 -10.13 -21.69
C LEU A 106 11.12 -9.59 -20.71
N ARG A 107 10.28 -10.49 -20.19
CA ARG A 107 9.31 -10.13 -19.16
C ARG A 107 10.01 -9.70 -17.86
N ASN A 108 11.03 -10.44 -17.40
CA ASN A 108 11.80 -10.11 -16.21
C ASN A 108 12.55 -8.78 -16.38
N ASP A 109 13.15 -8.52 -17.54
CA ASP A 109 13.81 -7.24 -17.82
C ASP A 109 12.83 -6.07 -17.83
N ALA A 110 11.64 -6.25 -18.41
CA ALA A 110 10.58 -5.24 -18.35
C ALA A 110 10.11 -4.98 -16.91
N LEU A 111 9.90 -6.04 -16.11
CA LEU A 111 9.51 -5.93 -14.71
C LEU A 111 10.62 -5.30 -13.84
N SER A 112 11.90 -5.61 -14.13
CA SER A 112 13.03 -5.01 -13.41
C SER A 112 13.13 -3.51 -13.67
N LYS A 113 12.90 -3.06 -14.91
CA LYS A 113 12.87 -1.63 -15.26
C LYS A 113 11.76 -0.86 -14.55
N VAL A 114 10.64 -1.51 -14.26
CA VAL A 114 9.52 -0.93 -13.51
C VAL A 114 9.67 -1.11 -11.99
N ALA A 115 10.75 -1.78 -11.53
CA ALA A 115 10.98 -2.17 -10.14
C ALA A 115 9.87 -3.05 -9.52
N THR A 116 9.16 -3.83 -10.34
CA THR A 116 8.09 -4.75 -9.94
C THR A 116 8.50 -6.23 -10.03
N LEU A 117 9.78 -6.50 -10.32
CA LEU A 117 10.31 -7.86 -10.34
C LEU A 117 10.30 -8.44 -8.93
N HIS A 118 9.70 -9.63 -8.76
CA HIS A 118 9.70 -10.34 -7.49
C HIS A 118 11.10 -10.87 -7.17
N ARG A 119 11.65 -10.46 -6.03
CA ARG A 119 13.01 -10.82 -5.59
C ARG A 119 12.94 -11.80 -4.43
N LYS A 120 13.82 -12.79 -4.44
CA LYS A 120 14.03 -13.71 -3.31
C LYS A 120 15.07 -13.08 -2.41
N VAL A 121 14.68 -12.66 -1.23
CA VAL A 121 15.57 -12.01 -0.26
C VAL A 121 15.53 -12.70 1.11
N ALA A 122 14.50 -13.50 1.36
CA ALA A 122 14.22 -14.05 2.66
C ALA A 122 15.32 -15.02 3.17
N ASP A 123 15.96 -15.78 2.29
CA ASP A 123 16.99 -16.75 2.69
C ASP A 123 18.29 -16.08 3.18
N GLY A 124 18.60 -14.89 2.67
CA GLY A 124 19.79 -14.13 3.02
C GLY A 124 19.59 -13.11 4.13
N VAL A 125 18.41 -13.04 4.75
CA VAL A 125 18.11 -12.02 5.76
C VAL A 125 18.76 -12.36 7.08
N ARG A 126 19.49 -11.37 7.63
CA ARG A 126 20.08 -11.40 8.98
C ARG A 126 19.84 -10.08 9.70
N LEU A 127 19.97 -10.08 11.03
CA LEU A 127 20.05 -8.83 11.79
C LEU A 127 21.37 -8.14 11.53
N GLY A 128 21.32 -6.88 11.11
CA GLY A 128 22.48 -6.04 10.87
C GLY A 128 23.13 -5.48 12.15
N GLY A 129 22.51 -5.68 13.32
CA GLY A 129 23.01 -5.15 14.57
C GLY A 129 22.02 -5.25 15.72
N THR A 130 22.27 -4.49 16.79
CA THR A 130 21.34 -4.37 17.92
C THR A 130 20.20 -3.42 17.57
N ALA A 131 18.98 -3.80 17.95
CA ALA A 131 17.81 -2.96 17.76
C ALA A 131 17.95 -1.62 18.50
N VAL A 132 17.67 -0.53 17.82
CA VAL A 132 17.69 0.82 18.41
C VAL A 132 16.30 1.15 18.92
N GLN A 133 16.21 1.60 20.18
CA GLN A 133 14.94 1.94 20.82
C GLN A 133 14.85 3.43 21.13
N TYR A 134 13.79 4.06 20.63
CA TYR A 134 13.47 5.46 20.90
C TYR A 134 12.29 5.56 21.83
N LYS A 135 12.47 6.16 23.01
CA LYS A 135 11.37 6.45 23.95
C LYS A 135 10.69 7.73 23.49
N ALA A 136 9.52 7.57 22.86
CA ALA A 136 8.81 8.66 22.23
C ALA A 136 7.68 9.23 23.06
N HIS A 137 6.81 8.35 23.51
CA HIS A 137 5.47 8.72 23.97
C HIS A 137 5.23 8.31 25.41
N ARG A 138 4.30 9.03 26.06
CA ARG A 138 3.86 8.69 27.42
C ARG A 138 2.96 7.46 27.42
N TYR A 139 2.05 7.36 26.43
CA TYR A 139 1.17 6.23 26.24
C TYR A 139 1.63 5.34 25.09
N SER A 140 0.91 4.23 24.87
CA SER A 140 1.27 3.24 23.87
C SER A 140 1.39 3.83 22.49
N THR A 141 2.52 3.59 21.84
CA THR A 141 2.74 3.89 20.44
C THR A 141 1.79 3.01 19.61
N VAL A 142 1.04 3.62 18.70
CA VAL A 142 -0.02 2.94 17.95
C VAL A 142 0.40 2.70 16.51
N ALA A 143 0.98 3.72 15.87
CA ALA A 143 1.36 3.63 14.48
C ALA A 143 2.73 4.24 14.23
N VAL A 144 3.41 3.73 13.21
CA VAL A 144 4.73 4.14 12.76
C VAL A 144 4.79 4.14 11.24
N ALA A 145 5.52 5.08 10.66
CA ALA A 145 5.90 5.07 9.26
C ALA A 145 7.33 5.58 9.09
N ILE A 146 8.00 5.06 8.09
CA ILE A 146 9.35 5.46 7.67
C ILE A 146 9.17 6.34 6.44
N SER A 147 9.97 7.39 6.30
CA SER A 147 10.03 8.21 5.09
C SER A 147 10.59 7.40 3.92
N HIS A 148 10.31 7.85 2.70
CA HIS A 148 10.79 7.18 1.49
C HIS A 148 12.32 7.18 1.39
N ASP A 149 12.96 8.25 1.89
CA ASP A 149 14.42 8.37 1.95
C ASP A 149 15.09 7.50 3.07
N GLY A 150 14.29 6.77 3.88
CA GLY A 150 14.77 5.94 4.98
C GLY A 150 15.29 6.73 6.20
N ARG A 151 15.46 8.05 6.11
CA ARG A 151 16.09 8.86 7.15
C ARG A 151 15.20 9.17 8.36
N TYR A 152 13.91 9.37 8.12
CA TYR A 152 12.98 9.82 9.17
C TYR A 152 11.96 8.77 9.52
N VAL A 153 11.67 8.65 10.81
CA VAL A 153 10.56 7.85 11.33
C VAL A 153 9.57 8.74 12.03
N VAL A 154 8.31 8.60 11.67
CA VAL A 154 7.20 9.28 12.33
C VAL A 154 6.38 8.27 13.11
N SER A 155 6.02 8.63 14.34
CA SER A 155 5.15 7.83 15.18
C SER A 155 4.01 8.62 15.76
N CYS A 156 2.93 7.93 16.07
CA CYS A 156 1.80 8.47 16.80
C CYS A 156 1.38 7.57 17.96
N SER A 157 0.67 8.15 18.92
CA SER A 157 0.32 7.49 20.17
C SER A 157 -1.11 7.76 20.59
N LYS A 158 -1.55 7.00 21.61
CA LYS A 158 -2.82 7.21 22.31
C LYS A 158 -2.90 8.52 23.07
N ASP A 159 -1.78 9.21 23.28
CA ASP A 159 -1.74 10.54 23.94
C ASP A 159 -1.96 11.71 22.96
N ALA A 160 -2.39 11.41 21.74
CA ALA A 160 -2.58 12.38 20.65
C ALA A 160 -1.30 13.11 20.23
N THR A 161 -0.13 12.56 20.55
CA THR A 161 1.15 13.12 20.13
C THR A 161 1.64 12.49 18.83
N ILE A 162 2.30 13.29 18.01
CA ILE A 162 3.01 12.89 16.80
C ILE A 162 4.46 13.29 16.99
N MET A 163 5.40 12.38 16.71
CA MET A 163 6.83 12.65 16.84
C MET A 163 7.55 12.22 15.59
N LYS A 164 8.47 13.07 15.11
CA LYS A 164 9.37 12.81 13.99
C LYS A 164 10.80 12.67 14.51
N TYR A 165 11.43 11.57 14.17
CA TYR A 165 12.81 11.23 14.53
C TYR A 165 13.68 11.26 13.29
N ASP A 166 14.92 11.68 13.46
CA ASP A 166 16.00 11.47 12.52
C ASP A 166 16.79 10.23 12.97
N LEU A 167 16.89 9.23 12.10
CA LEU A 167 17.58 7.97 12.39
C LEU A 167 19.10 8.13 12.36
N GLU A 168 19.63 9.01 11.52
CA GLU A 168 21.05 9.30 11.45
C GLU A 168 21.54 10.03 12.70
N GLU A 169 20.82 11.07 13.14
CA GLU A 169 21.18 11.84 14.33
C GLU A 169 20.73 11.22 15.65
N GLY A 170 19.79 10.26 15.58
CA GLY A 170 19.21 9.62 16.76
C GLY A 170 18.38 10.55 17.65
N LYS A 171 17.81 11.63 17.08
CA LYS A 171 17.13 12.69 17.82
C LYS A 171 15.72 12.95 17.31
N ILE A 172 14.89 13.53 18.20
CA ILE A 172 13.58 14.06 17.83
C ILE A 172 13.79 15.39 17.11
N VAL A 173 13.38 15.44 15.82
CA VAL A 173 13.43 16.66 15.01
C VAL A 173 12.24 17.57 15.29
N ALA A 174 11.05 16.98 15.37
CA ALA A 174 9.82 17.73 15.59
C ALA A 174 8.78 16.91 16.35
N SER A 175 7.90 17.60 17.07
CA SER A 175 6.80 16.96 17.81
C SER A 175 5.57 17.82 17.82
N ILE A 176 4.41 17.18 17.65
CA ILE A 176 3.10 17.81 17.81
C ILE A 176 2.48 17.19 19.06
N LYS A 177 2.10 18.06 20.01
CA LYS A 177 1.45 17.64 21.26
C LYS A 177 0.00 18.09 21.28
N TYR A 178 -0.83 17.37 22.02
CA TYR A 178 -2.20 17.77 22.24
C TYR A 178 -2.26 19.11 22.98
N VAL A 179 -3.03 20.05 22.46
CA VAL A 179 -3.36 21.33 23.10
C VAL A 179 -4.88 21.42 23.17
N LYS A 180 -5.41 21.58 24.40
CA LYS A 180 -6.86 21.64 24.62
C LYS A 180 -7.45 22.88 23.94
N GLY A 181 -8.47 22.67 23.09
CA GLY A 181 -9.17 23.76 22.40
C GLY A 181 -8.48 24.23 21.11
N ASP A 182 -7.39 23.57 20.70
CA ASP A 182 -6.73 23.83 19.43
C ASP A 182 -7.32 22.92 18.35
N CYS A 183 -7.87 23.52 17.29
CA CYS A 183 -8.42 22.79 16.15
C CYS A 183 -7.36 22.05 15.32
N ILE A 184 -6.09 22.35 15.53
CA ILE A 184 -4.96 21.77 14.80
C ILE A 184 -4.57 20.42 15.41
N SER A 185 -4.50 20.31 16.75
CA SER A 185 -4.14 19.07 17.42
C SER A 185 -5.29 18.05 17.47
N HIS A 186 -4.97 16.75 17.47
CA HIS A 186 -5.99 15.70 17.65
C HIS A 186 -6.60 15.74 19.05
N GLU A 187 -7.95 15.65 19.15
CA GLU A 187 -8.66 15.61 20.43
C GLU A 187 -8.78 14.22 21.03
N GLY A 188 -8.00 13.28 20.60
CA GLY A 188 -8.06 11.91 21.10
C GLY A 188 -6.98 11.03 20.56
N GLN A 189 -7.15 9.72 20.75
CA GLN A 189 -6.17 8.74 20.33
C GLN A 189 -5.98 8.76 18.81
N ILE A 190 -4.73 8.77 18.35
CA ILE A 190 -4.37 8.62 16.93
C ILE A 190 -4.19 7.13 16.67
N PHE A 191 -4.89 6.58 15.66
CA PHE A 191 -4.85 5.16 15.35
C PHE A 191 -4.00 4.83 14.12
N CYS A 192 -3.87 5.77 13.21
CA CYS A 192 -3.17 5.55 11.96
C CYS A 192 -2.45 6.80 11.48
N LEU A 193 -1.38 6.57 10.73
CA LEU A 193 -0.64 7.60 10.03
C LEU A 193 -0.15 7.03 8.69
N ALA A 194 0.07 7.92 7.73
CA ALA A 194 0.66 7.60 6.44
C ALA A 194 1.50 8.78 5.94
N ILE A 195 2.61 8.48 5.29
CA ILE A 195 3.48 9.45 4.63
C ILE A 195 3.27 9.30 3.13
N SER A 196 3.26 10.42 2.39
CA SER A 196 3.18 10.39 0.93
C SER A 196 4.50 9.93 0.32
N ASP A 197 4.43 9.29 -0.84
CA ASP A 197 5.56 8.67 -1.54
C ASP A 197 6.72 9.64 -1.87
N ASN A 198 6.42 10.94 -1.97
CA ASN A 198 7.39 12.01 -2.20
C ASN A 198 7.80 12.76 -0.92
N ASP A 199 7.53 12.22 0.24
CA ASP A 199 7.82 12.82 1.57
C ASP A 199 7.32 14.26 1.74
N ARG A 200 6.25 14.64 1.00
CA ARG A 200 5.68 15.99 1.08
C ARG A 200 4.63 16.14 2.18
N TYR A 201 3.77 15.12 2.31
CA TYR A 201 2.66 15.16 3.24
C TYR A 201 2.69 14.00 4.23
N LEU A 202 2.30 14.32 5.47
CA LEU A 202 1.95 13.34 6.50
C LEU A 202 0.47 13.45 6.76
N ALA A 203 -0.25 12.33 6.73
CA ALA A 203 -1.65 12.25 7.11
C ALA A 203 -1.79 11.46 8.42
N THR A 204 -2.62 11.95 9.33
CA THR A 204 -2.91 11.31 10.62
C THR A 204 -4.39 11.23 10.85
N GLY A 205 -4.86 10.13 11.46
CA GLY A 205 -6.27 9.89 11.73
C GLY A 205 -6.47 9.19 13.06
N GLY A 206 -7.56 9.51 13.73
CA GLY A 206 -7.81 9.02 15.07
C GLY A 206 -9.27 8.92 15.46
N SER A 207 -9.50 8.97 16.77
CA SER A 207 -10.83 8.84 17.39
C SER A 207 -11.76 10.03 17.14
N ASP A 208 -11.22 11.17 16.74
CA ASP A 208 -11.94 12.41 16.47
C ASP A 208 -12.60 12.46 15.07
N ALA A 209 -12.50 11.38 14.28
CA ALA A 209 -13.07 11.26 12.95
C ALA A 209 -12.56 12.31 11.93
N VAL A 210 -11.50 13.04 12.25
CA VAL A 210 -10.87 14.04 11.40
C VAL A 210 -9.51 13.55 10.94
N ILE A 211 -9.24 13.64 9.63
CA ILE A 211 -7.90 13.41 9.09
C ILE A 211 -7.19 14.75 9.07
N ARG A 212 -6.02 14.83 9.67
CA ARG A 212 -5.16 15.98 9.61
C ARG A 212 -4.01 15.75 8.68
N VAL A 213 -3.78 16.71 7.81
CA VAL A 213 -2.69 16.69 6.84
C VAL A 213 -1.65 17.72 7.28
N TRP A 214 -0.42 17.28 7.32
CA TRP A 214 0.74 18.04 7.74
C TRP A 214 1.78 18.10 6.63
N ASN A 215 2.53 19.17 6.56
CA ASN A 215 3.73 19.19 5.76
C ASN A 215 4.79 18.32 6.45
N PHE A 216 5.34 17.32 5.75
CA PHE A 216 6.25 16.35 6.34
C PHE A 216 7.57 16.98 6.79
N SER A 217 8.09 18.00 6.09
CA SER A 217 9.39 18.60 6.42
C SER A 217 9.40 19.28 7.79
N ASN A 218 8.40 20.11 8.09
CA ASN A 218 8.34 20.96 9.27
C ASN A 218 7.18 20.67 10.24
N LEU A 219 6.36 19.66 9.96
CA LEU A 219 5.15 19.28 10.68
C LEU A 219 4.14 20.43 10.85
N GLN A 220 4.13 21.40 9.94
CA GLN A 220 3.10 22.43 9.92
C GLN A 220 1.79 21.87 9.40
N HIS A 221 0.69 22.25 10.05
CA HIS A 221 -0.65 21.88 9.64
C HIS A 221 -0.99 22.49 8.27
N VAL A 222 -1.50 21.65 7.36
CA VAL A 222 -1.91 22.06 6.00
C VAL A 222 -3.43 22.12 5.92
N LYS A 223 -4.13 21.03 6.26
CA LYS A 223 -5.58 20.91 6.08
C LYS A 223 -6.20 19.88 7.01
N ASN A 224 -7.47 20.12 7.39
CA ASN A 224 -8.33 19.13 8.01
C ASN A 224 -9.30 18.57 6.96
N LEU A 225 -9.35 17.25 6.83
CA LEU A 225 -10.28 16.55 5.97
C LEU A 225 -11.39 15.96 6.86
N THR A 226 -12.57 16.56 6.78
CA THR A 226 -13.74 16.18 7.56
C THR A 226 -14.76 15.48 6.68
N GLY A 227 -15.50 14.53 7.26
CA GLY A 227 -16.52 13.80 6.50
C GLY A 227 -16.74 12.36 6.98
N HIS A 228 -15.81 11.78 7.74
CA HIS A 228 -16.08 10.53 8.45
C HIS A 228 -16.94 10.81 9.69
N MET A 229 -17.82 9.84 10.00
CA MET A 229 -18.73 9.93 11.14
C MET A 229 -18.23 9.20 12.38
N ASN A 230 -17.12 8.46 12.27
CA ASN A 230 -16.55 7.68 13.37
C ASN A 230 -15.01 7.61 13.21
N SER A 231 -14.36 7.02 14.21
CA SER A 231 -12.91 6.88 14.30
C SER A 231 -12.27 6.35 13.00
N ILE A 232 -11.19 6.96 12.61
CA ILE A 232 -10.41 6.56 11.44
C ILE A 232 -9.45 5.44 11.86
N THR A 233 -9.51 4.31 11.19
CA THR A 233 -8.75 3.10 11.54
C THR A 233 -7.59 2.82 10.62
N GLY A 234 -7.60 3.35 9.40
CA GLY A 234 -6.55 3.15 8.42
C GLY A 234 -6.41 4.32 7.45
N LEU A 235 -5.18 4.63 7.09
CA LEU A 235 -4.79 5.63 6.11
C LEU A 235 -3.72 5.03 5.20
N VAL A 236 -3.80 5.31 3.92
CA VAL A 236 -2.77 4.94 2.95
C VAL A 236 -2.76 5.93 1.80
N PHE A 237 -1.57 6.38 1.41
CA PHE A 237 -1.39 7.13 0.18
C PHE A 237 -1.30 6.18 -1.00
N ARG A 238 -1.84 6.60 -2.13
CA ARG A 238 -1.62 5.93 -3.39
C ARG A 238 -0.19 6.22 -3.86
N LEU A 239 0.48 5.19 -4.36
CA LEU A 239 1.84 5.31 -4.91
C LEU A 239 1.90 6.33 -6.04
N LYS A 240 2.97 7.12 -6.04
CA LYS A 240 3.29 8.13 -7.06
C LYS A 240 2.21 9.22 -7.24
N THR A 241 1.28 9.35 -6.28
CA THR A 241 0.24 10.37 -6.32
C THR A 241 0.03 10.99 -4.93
N GLN A 242 -0.76 12.07 -4.88
CA GLN A 242 -1.15 12.74 -3.64
C GLN A 242 -2.56 12.35 -3.18
N GLN A 243 -3.06 11.22 -3.69
CA GLN A 243 -4.37 10.70 -3.29
C GLN A 243 -4.27 9.88 -2.02
N LEU A 244 -5.15 10.16 -1.08
CA LEU A 244 -5.22 9.51 0.22
C LEU A 244 -6.51 8.70 0.35
N TYR A 245 -6.39 7.44 0.72
CA TYR A 245 -7.51 6.59 1.10
C TYR A 245 -7.61 6.51 2.61
N SER A 246 -8.83 6.58 3.11
CA SER A 246 -9.13 6.44 4.54
C SER A 246 -10.21 5.40 4.79
N CYS A 247 -10.00 4.59 5.83
CA CYS A 247 -10.99 3.65 6.35
C CYS A 247 -11.43 4.08 7.73
N SER A 248 -12.73 3.91 8.04
CA SER A 248 -13.29 4.31 9.32
C SER A 248 -14.26 3.26 9.88
N LYS A 249 -14.51 3.34 11.19
CA LYS A 249 -15.55 2.57 11.88
C LYS A 249 -16.97 2.95 11.44
N ASP A 250 -17.15 4.01 10.65
CA ASP A 250 -18.41 4.34 9.98
C ASP A 250 -18.74 3.41 8.81
N ARG A 251 -17.90 2.40 8.54
CA ARG A 251 -18.00 1.40 7.48
C ARG A 251 -17.81 1.97 6.07
N CYS A 252 -17.24 3.16 5.95
CA CYS A 252 -16.95 3.81 4.69
C CYS A 252 -15.45 3.85 4.42
N VAL A 253 -15.09 3.74 3.15
CA VAL A 253 -13.78 4.10 2.63
C VAL A 253 -13.96 5.39 1.83
N LYS A 254 -13.10 6.37 2.06
CA LYS A 254 -13.14 7.67 1.37
C LYS A 254 -11.84 7.94 0.67
N LEU A 255 -11.95 8.53 -0.51
CA LEU A 255 -10.83 9.02 -1.31
C LEU A 255 -10.75 10.54 -1.15
N TRP A 256 -9.54 11.04 -0.94
CA TRP A 256 -9.21 12.45 -0.80
C TRP A 256 -8.13 12.82 -1.78
N ASP A 257 -8.32 13.87 -2.54
CA ASP A 257 -7.29 14.45 -3.37
C ASP A 257 -6.69 15.66 -2.66
N LEU A 258 -5.37 15.67 -2.48
CA LEU A 258 -4.67 16.76 -1.80
C LEU A 258 -4.20 17.85 -2.77
N GLU A 259 -4.17 17.61 -4.06
CA GLU A 259 -3.62 18.54 -5.05
C GLU A 259 -4.59 18.91 -6.18
N GLN A 260 -5.82 18.52 -6.22
CA GLN A 260 -6.73 18.76 -7.35
C GLN A 260 -6.08 18.51 -8.73
N LEU A 261 -5.20 17.53 -8.80
CA LEU A 261 -4.62 17.10 -10.06
C LEU A 261 -5.66 16.25 -10.77
N GLY A 262 -5.92 16.57 -12.01
CA GLY A 262 -6.99 16.03 -12.82
C GLY A 262 -7.06 14.49 -12.78
N TYR A 263 -8.23 13.99 -13.11
CA TYR A 263 -8.58 12.59 -13.25
C TYR A 263 -7.47 11.77 -13.94
N VAL A 264 -6.85 10.85 -13.23
CA VAL A 264 -5.92 9.89 -13.80
C VAL A 264 -6.66 8.56 -13.90
N ASP A 265 -6.92 8.15 -15.13
CA ASP A 265 -7.64 6.95 -15.50
C ASP A 265 -6.74 5.71 -15.36
N THR A 266 -6.43 5.31 -14.14
CA THR A 266 -5.68 4.07 -13.89
C THR A 266 -6.52 3.10 -13.08
N LEU A 267 -6.48 1.82 -13.48
CA LEU A 267 -7.09 0.68 -12.79
C LEU A 267 -6.56 0.60 -11.35
N GLU A 268 -7.33 1.12 -10.41
CA GLU A 268 -6.94 1.14 -9.02
C GLU A 268 -7.63 0.04 -8.25
N ARG A 269 -6.82 -0.67 -7.47
CA ARG A 269 -7.28 -1.69 -6.56
C ARG A 269 -6.90 -1.31 -5.14
N LEU A 270 -7.85 -1.34 -4.23
CA LEU A 270 -7.65 -1.12 -2.81
C LEU A 270 -8.09 -2.35 -2.03
N VAL A 271 -7.23 -2.87 -1.15
CA VAL A 271 -7.58 -3.97 -0.24
C VAL A 271 -7.88 -3.42 1.13
N THR A 272 -9.01 -3.80 1.71
CA THR A 272 -9.40 -3.44 3.07
C THR A 272 -9.70 -4.69 3.90
N ALA A 273 -9.29 -4.66 5.16
CA ALA A 273 -9.67 -5.67 6.15
C ALA A 273 -10.96 -5.22 6.87
N GLY A 274 -11.95 -6.10 6.90
CA GLY A 274 -13.27 -5.80 7.46
C GLY A 274 -13.42 -6.15 8.93
N SER A 275 -12.31 -6.49 9.64
CA SER A 275 -12.29 -6.81 11.07
C SER A 275 -13.34 -7.88 11.45
N GLN A 276 -14.40 -7.51 12.16
CA GLN A 276 -15.39 -8.44 12.71
C GLN A 276 -16.25 -9.19 11.69
N ASP A 277 -16.34 -8.74 10.44
CA ASP A 277 -17.07 -9.46 9.39
C ASP A 277 -16.26 -10.62 8.79
N ARG A 278 -15.00 -10.78 9.21
CA ARG A 278 -14.09 -11.84 8.78
C ARG A 278 -13.83 -11.86 7.27
N THR A 279 -14.00 -10.71 6.61
CA THR A 279 -13.82 -10.57 5.18
C THR A 279 -12.70 -9.61 4.85
N LEU A 280 -12.08 -9.83 3.70
CA LEU A 280 -11.26 -8.83 3.04
C LEU A 280 -12.00 -8.39 1.78
N ARG A 281 -11.90 -7.14 1.44
CA ARG A 281 -12.53 -6.58 0.25
C ARG A 281 -11.48 -5.96 -0.64
N LEU A 282 -11.49 -6.37 -1.89
CA LEU A 282 -10.72 -5.75 -2.96
C LEU A 282 -11.67 -4.85 -3.75
N TRP A 283 -11.47 -3.55 -3.62
CA TRP A 283 -12.23 -2.53 -4.31
C TRP A 283 -11.61 -2.24 -5.66
N LYS A 284 -12.42 -2.16 -6.69
CA LYS A 284 -12.07 -1.68 -8.01
C LYS A 284 -12.73 -0.32 -8.19
N ILE A 285 -11.99 0.73 -7.92
CA ILE A 285 -12.53 2.09 -7.78
C ILE A 285 -13.17 2.61 -9.07
N PRO A 286 -12.58 2.44 -10.27
CA PRO A 286 -13.20 2.92 -11.49
C PRO A 286 -14.51 2.22 -11.84
N GLU A 287 -14.66 0.95 -11.42
CA GLU A 287 -15.84 0.13 -11.73
C GLU A 287 -16.93 0.22 -10.64
N ASP A 288 -16.65 0.94 -9.54
CA ASP A 288 -17.48 0.98 -8.31
C ASP A 288 -17.92 -0.42 -7.85
N SER A 289 -17.03 -1.39 -7.98
CA SER A 289 -17.25 -2.80 -7.68
C SER A 289 -16.24 -3.31 -6.66
N HIS A 290 -16.60 -4.40 -5.97
CA HIS A 290 -15.67 -5.03 -5.03
C HIS A 290 -15.77 -6.55 -5.05
N LEU A 291 -14.64 -7.21 -4.78
CA LEU A 291 -14.56 -8.65 -4.56
C LEU A 291 -14.46 -8.91 -3.06
N ILE A 292 -15.22 -9.89 -2.57
CA ILE A 292 -15.23 -10.31 -1.16
C ILE A 292 -14.43 -11.61 -1.03
N PHE A 293 -13.47 -11.62 -0.13
CA PHE A 293 -12.67 -12.77 0.27
C PHE A 293 -13.08 -13.19 1.67
N ASN A 294 -13.46 -14.44 1.84
CA ASN A 294 -13.93 -14.96 3.11
C ASN A 294 -12.81 -15.66 3.88
N GLY A 295 -12.57 -15.23 5.11
CA GLY A 295 -11.68 -15.91 6.04
C GLY A 295 -12.15 -17.32 6.41
N TYR A 296 -11.30 -18.07 7.11
CA TYR A 296 -11.69 -19.38 7.63
C TYR A 296 -12.83 -19.26 8.65
N SER A 297 -13.58 -20.34 8.84
CA SER A 297 -14.70 -20.38 9.79
C SER A 297 -14.27 -20.14 11.25
N THR A 298 -13.02 -20.47 11.58
CA THR A 298 -12.42 -20.29 12.92
C THR A 298 -11.89 -18.87 13.14
N CYS A 299 -11.72 -18.07 12.09
CA CYS A 299 -11.24 -16.70 12.18
C CYS A 299 -12.24 -15.81 12.92
N PHE A 300 -11.80 -15.09 13.96
CA PHE A 300 -12.68 -14.17 14.69
C PHE A 300 -12.73 -12.78 14.06
N SER A 301 -11.58 -12.21 13.72
CA SER A 301 -11.48 -10.94 13.01
C SER A 301 -10.18 -10.86 12.22
N ILE A 302 -10.19 -10.10 11.12
CA ILE A 302 -9.00 -9.81 10.31
C ILE A 302 -8.64 -8.34 10.56
N ASP A 303 -7.52 -8.10 11.23
CA ASP A 303 -7.22 -6.77 11.79
C ASP A 303 -6.09 -6.04 11.07
N CYS A 304 -5.31 -6.75 10.27
CA CYS A 304 -4.22 -6.17 9.52
C CYS A 304 -4.07 -6.84 8.15
N VAL A 305 -3.58 -6.07 7.19
CA VAL A 305 -3.33 -6.51 5.81
C VAL A 305 -2.11 -5.79 5.27
N ALA A 306 -1.30 -6.50 4.49
CA ALA A 306 -0.17 -5.95 3.76
C ALA A 306 -0.10 -6.53 2.35
N LEU A 307 0.36 -5.73 1.38
CA LEU A 307 0.51 -6.14 0.00
C LEU A 307 1.91 -6.73 -0.22
N ILE A 308 1.98 -7.92 -0.81
CA ILE A 308 3.22 -8.54 -1.27
C ILE A 308 3.54 -8.04 -2.69
N ASN A 309 2.56 -8.17 -3.59
CA ASN A 309 2.61 -7.67 -4.96
C ASN A 309 1.19 -7.31 -5.43
N GLU A 310 1.01 -7.03 -6.71
CA GLU A 310 -0.29 -6.64 -7.27
C GLU A 310 -1.37 -7.72 -7.16
N ASP A 311 -0.97 -9.00 -7.14
CA ASP A 311 -1.87 -10.15 -7.16
C ASP A 311 -1.96 -10.89 -5.81
N HIS A 312 -1.03 -10.63 -4.88
CA HIS A 312 -0.95 -11.34 -3.60
C HIS A 312 -0.84 -10.39 -2.43
N PHE A 313 -1.54 -10.72 -1.37
CA PHE A 313 -1.53 -9.98 -0.11
C PHE A 313 -1.59 -10.93 1.09
N VAL A 314 -1.15 -10.45 2.23
CA VAL A 314 -1.13 -11.20 3.48
C VAL A 314 -2.01 -10.52 4.52
N SER A 315 -2.67 -11.31 5.35
CA SER A 315 -3.49 -10.81 6.46
C SER A 315 -3.16 -11.51 7.76
N GLY A 316 -3.27 -10.77 8.85
CA GLY A 316 -3.21 -11.29 10.22
C GLY A 316 -4.57 -11.20 10.90
N SER A 317 -4.86 -12.20 11.71
CA SER A 317 -6.15 -12.40 12.36
C SER A 317 -6.03 -12.51 13.88
N ALA A 318 -7.15 -12.27 14.57
CA ALA A 318 -7.25 -12.39 16.03
C ALA A 318 -7.14 -13.84 16.54
N ASP A 319 -7.33 -14.84 15.69
CA ASP A 319 -7.11 -16.25 16.02
C ASP A 319 -5.63 -16.68 15.90
N GLY A 320 -4.72 -15.72 15.70
CA GLY A 320 -3.29 -15.98 15.53
C GLY A 320 -2.92 -16.55 14.17
N SER A 321 -3.83 -16.56 13.19
CA SER A 321 -3.56 -17.06 11.86
C SER A 321 -2.97 -15.97 10.94
N LEU A 322 -1.95 -16.36 10.17
CA LEU A 322 -1.34 -15.58 9.10
C LEU A 322 -1.74 -16.21 7.77
N SER A 323 -2.45 -15.49 6.93
CA SER A 323 -3.00 -16.02 5.68
C SER A 323 -2.50 -15.26 4.47
N VAL A 324 -2.05 -15.99 3.44
CA VAL A 324 -1.70 -15.43 2.12
C VAL A 324 -2.87 -15.62 1.16
N TRP A 325 -3.17 -14.57 0.42
CA TRP A 325 -4.30 -14.48 -0.49
C TRP A 325 -3.84 -14.18 -1.89
N SER A 326 -4.62 -14.62 -2.86
CA SER A 326 -4.48 -14.23 -4.26
C SER A 326 -5.75 -13.56 -4.76
N VAL A 327 -5.62 -12.49 -5.54
CA VAL A 327 -6.74 -11.77 -6.18
C VAL A 327 -7.64 -12.72 -7.00
N PHE A 328 -7.07 -13.80 -7.51
CA PHE A 328 -7.77 -14.78 -8.35
C PHE A 328 -8.56 -15.83 -7.55
N LYS A 329 -8.38 -15.92 -6.22
CA LYS A 329 -9.01 -16.96 -5.39
C LYS A 329 -9.73 -16.33 -4.20
N LYS A 330 -11.03 -16.64 -4.02
CA LYS A 330 -11.86 -16.13 -2.91
C LYS A 330 -11.51 -16.72 -1.53
N LYS A 331 -10.70 -17.76 -1.48
CA LYS A 331 -10.19 -18.39 -0.24
C LYS A 331 -8.69 -18.16 -0.14
N PRO A 332 -8.10 -18.15 1.07
CA PRO A 332 -6.66 -18.03 1.21
C PRO A 332 -5.93 -19.17 0.48
N VAL A 333 -4.79 -18.84 -0.10
CA VAL A 333 -3.92 -19.80 -0.79
C VAL A 333 -3.20 -20.68 0.23
N CYS A 334 -2.73 -20.03 1.31
CA CYS A 334 -2.05 -20.68 2.43
C CYS A 334 -2.45 -19.98 3.73
N THR A 335 -2.51 -20.75 4.83
CA THR A 335 -2.73 -20.22 6.17
C THR A 335 -1.81 -20.91 7.16
N GLN A 336 -0.99 -20.13 7.85
CA GLN A 336 -0.21 -20.56 9.01
C GLN A 336 -1.05 -20.31 10.27
N VAL A 337 -1.51 -21.38 10.90
CA VAL A 337 -2.29 -21.32 12.12
C VAL A 337 -1.33 -21.10 13.29
N GLU A 338 -1.77 -20.33 14.32
CA GLU A 338 -0.99 -20.08 15.53
C GLU A 338 0.43 -19.57 15.24
N ALA A 339 0.57 -18.63 14.30
CA ALA A 339 1.85 -18.12 13.84
C ALA A 339 2.72 -17.56 14.98
N HIS A 340 2.11 -17.06 16.05
CA HIS A 340 2.75 -16.57 17.26
C HIS A 340 2.54 -17.48 18.49
N GLY A 341 2.13 -18.74 18.26
CA GLY A 341 1.88 -19.69 19.33
C GLY A 341 0.68 -19.33 20.20
N ARG A 342 0.62 -19.92 21.39
CA ARG A 342 -0.46 -19.70 22.37
C ARG A 342 0.04 -18.97 23.60
N GLY A 343 -0.81 -18.14 24.17
CA GLY A 343 -0.56 -17.48 25.45
C GLY A 343 -0.78 -18.42 26.65
N ALA A 344 -0.61 -17.88 27.86
CA ALA A 344 -0.80 -18.62 29.12
C ALA A 344 -2.24 -19.14 29.30
N ASP A 345 -3.22 -18.51 28.67
CA ASP A 345 -4.65 -18.89 28.72
C ASP A 345 -5.04 -19.90 27.63
N ASP A 346 -4.06 -20.55 27.00
CA ASP A 346 -4.23 -21.49 25.88
C ASP A 346 -4.97 -20.88 24.67
N GLN A 347 -5.08 -19.57 24.61
CA GLN A 347 -5.59 -18.84 23.45
C GLN A 347 -4.45 -18.49 22.50
N ALA A 348 -4.70 -18.58 21.20
CA ALA A 348 -3.72 -18.18 20.20
C ALA A 348 -3.39 -16.68 20.33
N ASN A 349 -2.12 -16.33 20.22
CA ASN A 349 -1.66 -14.95 20.30
C ASN A 349 -2.12 -14.15 19.08
N TRP A 350 -2.87 -13.14 19.31
CA TRP A 350 -3.48 -12.28 18.30
C TRP A 350 -2.42 -11.56 17.44
N ILE A 351 -2.50 -11.66 16.11
CA ILE A 351 -1.64 -10.92 15.19
C ILE A 351 -2.16 -9.49 15.05
N VAL A 352 -1.45 -8.56 15.67
CA VAL A 352 -1.85 -7.14 15.73
C VAL A 352 -1.41 -6.38 14.49
N SER A 353 -0.27 -6.76 13.92
CA SER A 353 0.32 -6.09 12.76
C SER A 353 1.02 -7.05 11.82
N VAL A 354 0.95 -6.74 10.54
CA VAL A 354 1.67 -7.43 9.47
C VAL A 354 2.26 -6.40 8.53
N ALA A 355 3.48 -6.62 8.10
CA ALA A 355 4.14 -5.85 7.06
C ALA A 355 4.73 -6.81 6.02
N ALA A 356 4.76 -6.41 4.76
CA ALA A 356 5.42 -7.15 3.71
C ALA A 356 6.39 -6.21 2.99
N ARG A 357 7.58 -6.68 2.69
CA ARG A 357 8.48 -6.00 1.77
C ARG A 357 7.92 -6.22 0.36
N ARG A 358 7.55 -5.14 -0.32
CA ARG A 358 6.90 -5.25 -1.63
C ARG A 358 7.79 -5.94 -2.65
N TYR A 359 7.17 -6.74 -3.53
CA TYR A 359 7.83 -7.50 -4.58
C TYR A 359 8.96 -8.42 -4.08
N THR A 360 8.82 -8.92 -2.83
CA THR A 360 9.73 -9.90 -2.25
C THR A 360 8.96 -11.02 -1.55
N ASP A 361 9.67 -12.05 -1.16
CA ASP A 361 9.17 -13.20 -0.40
C ASP A 361 9.21 -12.97 1.12
N LEU A 362 9.53 -11.75 1.58
CA LEU A 362 9.72 -11.42 2.99
C LEU A 362 8.50 -10.74 3.61
N ILE A 363 8.00 -11.30 4.71
CA ILE A 363 6.92 -10.76 5.52
C ILE A 363 7.35 -10.66 6.98
N ALA A 364 6.86 -9.65 7.68
CA ALA A 364 7.01 -9.49 9.13
C ALA A 364 5.65 -9.54 9.81
N SER A 365 5.56 -10.17 10.98
CA SER A 365 4.37 -10.17 11.83
C SER A 365 4.70 -9.80 13.26
N GLY A 366 3.76 -9.12 13.92
CA GLY A 366 3.86 -8.69 15.29
C GLY A 366 2.61 -9.04 16.09
N SER A 367 2.85 -9.48 17.31
CA SER A 367 1.83 -9.91 18.27
C SER A 367 2.14 -9.34 19.69
N CYS A 368 1.60 -9.96 20.70
CA CYS A 368 1.87 -9.68 22.12
C CYS A 368 2.74 -10.72 22.79
N ASP A 369 3.26 -11.70 22.04
CA ASP A 369 4.06 -12.84 22.54
C ASP A 369 5.51 -12.46 22.89
N GLY A 370 5.90 -11.23 22.68
CA GLY A 370 7.25 -10.76 22.92
C GLY A 370 8.20 -10.95 21.74
N PHE A 371 7.70 -11.26 20.55
CA PHE A 371 8.52 -11.47 19.37
C PHE A 371 7.97 -10.75 18.14
N VAL A 372 8.89 -10.21 17.34
CA VAL A 372 8.67 -9.87 15.92
C VAL A 372 9.18 -11.05 15.11
N ARG A 373 8.36 -11.59 14.23
CA ARG A 373 8.73 -12.74 13.41
C ARG A 373 8.81 -12.38 11.95
N LEU A 374 9.89 -12.87 11.31
CA LEU A 374 10.08 -12.77 9.88
C LEU A 374 9.77 -14.10 9.21
N TRP A 375 9.07 -14.04 8.10
CA TRP A 375 8.56 -15.20 7.40
C TRP A 375 8.96 -15.14 5.93
N LYS A 376 9.29 -16.29 5.39
CA LYS A 376 9.47 -16.52 3.95
C LYS A 376 8.17 -17.06 3.38
N VAL A 377 7.75 -16.48 2.27
CA VAL A 377 6.67 -16.99 1.44
C VAL A 377 7.28 -17.79 0.29
N ALA A 378 6.79 -19.02 0.06
CA ALA A 378 7.25 -19.81 -1.06
C ALA A 378 6.84 -19.16 -2.41
N GLU A 379 7.58 -19.48 -3.47
CA GLU A 379 7.34 -18.93 -4.81
C GLU A 379 5.93 -19.24 -5.36
N ASP A 380 5.39 -20.38 -5.01
CA ASP A 380 4.03 -20.79 -5.38
C ASP A 380 2.95 -20.24 -4.43
N TYR A 381 3.34 -19.44 -3.42
CA TYR A 381 2.48 -18.86 -2.38
C TYR A 381 1.72 -19.89 -1.53
N LYS A 382 2.11 -21.18 -1.57
CA LYS A 382 1.40 -22.24 -0.87
C LYS A 382 1.94 -22.57 0.51
N SER A 383 3.09 -22.04 0.89
CA SER A 383 3.65 -22.21 2.23
C SER A 383 4.28 -20.93 2.76
N ILE A 384 4.26 -20.82 4.10
CA ILE A 384 4.87 -19.73 4.85
C ILE A 384 5.77 -20.41 5.90
N THR A 385 7.03 -20.01 5.97
CA THR A 385 8.00 -20.55 6.93
C THR A 385 8.59 -19.44 7.77
N ASN A 386 8.73 -19.66 9.09
CA ASN A 386 9.42 -18.73 9.98
C ASN A 386 10.93 -18.83 9.74
N ILE A 387 11.58 -17.68 9.51
CA ILE A 387 13.04 -17.58 9.29
C ILE A 387 13.71 -17.11 10.57
N LEU A 388 13.24 -16.00 11.11
CA LEU A 388 13.84 -15.29 12.23
C LEU A 388 12.78 -14.81 13.20
N SER A 389 13.13 -14.76 14.49
CA SER A 389 12.27 -14.23 15.53
C SER A 389 13.12 -13.29 16.41
N TYR A 390 12.67 -12.05 16.57
CA TYR A 390 13.35 -11.02 17.37
C TYR A 390 12.59 -10.76 18.64
N GLU A 391 13.29 -10.75 19.75
CA GLU A 391 12.71 -10.48 21.05
C GLU A 391 12.36 -8.99 21.17
N GLN A 392 11.08 -8.71 21.39
CA GLN A 392 10.53 -7.37 21.59
C GLN A 392 9.34 -7.43 22.53
N SER A 393 9.57 -7.18 23.79
CA SER A 393 8.50 -7.19 24.81
C SER A 393 7.48 -6.07 24.58
N GLY A 394 6.19 -6.42 24.54
CA GLY A 394 5.07 -5.49 24.39
C GLY A 394 4.13 -5.87 23.24
N PHE A 395 3.06 -5.06 23.08
CA PHE A 395 2.20 -5.14 21.91
C PHE A 395 2.88 -4.48 20.73
N ILE A 396 3.06 -5.23 19.64
CA ILE A 396 3.60 -4.70 18.40
C ILE A 396 2.42 -4.18 17.57
N ASN A 397 2.05 -2.93 17.83
CA ASN A 397 0.84 -2.32 17.29
C ASN A 397 0.90 -2.07 15.79
N GLN A 398 2.09 -1.77 15.24
CA GLN A 398 2.33 -1.64 13.82
C GLN A 398 3.78 -1.97 13.47
N LEU A 399 3.96 -2.56 12.29
CA LEU A 399 5.24 -2.83 11.63
C LEU A 399 5.28 -2.12 10.28
N ARG A 400 6.44 -1.64 9.90
CA ARG A 400 6.70 -1.09 8.56
C ARG A 400 8.12 -1.40 8.14
N PHE A 401 8.30 -1.88 6.91
CA PHE A 401 9.60 -1.92 6.26
C PHE A 401 9.92 -0.54 5.71
N SER A 402 11.19 -0.17 5.66
CA SER A 402 11.69 0.90 4.81
C SER A 402 11.58 0.49 3.34
N ASP A 403 11.58 1.43 2.42
CA ASP A 403 11.40 1.14 0.99
C ASP A 403 12.60 0.39 0.39
N ASP A 404 13.82 0.66 0.88
CA ASP A 404 15.02 -0.12 0.59
C ASP A 404 14.99 -1.53 1.23
N GLY A 405 14.19 -1.69 2.29
CA GLY A 405 14.03 -2.91 3.06
C GLY A 405 15.15 -3.20 4.03
N GLU A 406 16.07 -2.25 4.26
CA GLU A 406 17.18 -2.41 5.21
C GLU A 406 16.75 -2.22 6.66
N GLU A 407 15.57 -1.61 6.88
CA GLU A 407 15.06 -1.36 8.21
C GLU A 407 13.60 -1.81 8.39
N ILE A 408 13.29 -2.20 9.64
CA ILE A 408 11.93 -2.42 10.10
C ILE A 408 11.65 -1.53 11.30
N ALA A 409 10.68 -0.65 11.18
CA ALA A 409 10.18 0.13 12.30
C ALA A 409 9.00 -0.57 12.96
N CYS A 410 9.06 -0.66 14.30
CA CYS A 410 8.06 -1.28 15.14
C CYS A 410 7.49 -0.26 16.12
N ALA A 411 6.17 -0.08 16.11
CA ALA A 411 5.45 0.65 17.14
C ALA A 411 5.12 -0.27 18.31
N VAL A 412 5.83 -0.13 19.41
CA VAL A 412 5.67 -0.99 20.60
C VAL A 412 4.95 -0.25 21.71
N GLY A 413 3.95 -0.89 22.29
CA GLY A 413 3.17 -0.32 23.36
C GLY A 413 2.87 -1.30 24.48
N GLN A 414 2.56 -0.76 25.67
CA GLN A 414 2.05 -1.56 26.79
C GLN A 414 0.64 -2.10 26.56
N GLU A 415 -0.13 -1.45 25.69
CA GLU A 415 -1.52 -1.74 25.44
C GLU A 415 -1.77 -1.95 23.95
N HIS A 416 -2.78 -2.77 23.63
CA HIS A 416 -3.25 -2.98 22.26
C HIS A 416 -3.75 -1.65 21.64
N LYS A 417 -3.55 -1.49 20.32
CA LYS A 417 -3.90 -0.24 19.58
C LYS A 417 -5.35 0.20 19.76
N PHE A 418 -6.31 -0.72 19.86
CA PHE A 418 -7.74 -0.40 19.94
C PHE A 418 -8.35 -0.42 21.34
N GLY A 419 -7.59 -0.79 22.38
CA GLY A 419 -8.18 -0.92 23.70
C GLY A 419 -7.19 -0.91 24.86
N ARG A 420 -7.72 -0.94 26.08
CA ARG A 420 -6.96 -0.97 27.34
C ARG A 420 -7.30 -2.19 28.20
N TRP A 421 -8.05 -3.14 27.64
CA TRP A 421 -8.48 -4.34 28.36
C TRP A 421 -7.33 -5.32 28.63
N TRP A 422 -6.23 -5.17 27.91
CA TRP A 422 -5.04 -6.00 28.07
C TRP A 422 -3.80 -5.11 28.14
N LYS A 423 -3.00 -5.27 29.19
CA LYS A 423 -1.81 -4.46 29.43
C LYS A 423 -0.64 -5.35 29.83
N ILE A 424 0.49 -5.16 29.18
CA ILE A 424 1.79 -5.77 29.54
C ILE A 424 2.57 -4.72 30.32
N ALA A 425 2.59 -4.83 31.66
CA ALA A 425 3.17 -3.80 32.53
C ALA A 425 4.69 -3.64 32.36
N GLU A 426 5.37 -4.72 32.02
CA GLU A 426 6.83 -4.78 31.85
C GLU A 426 7.30 -4.14 30.52
N ALA A 427 6.41 -4.03 29.55
CA ALA A 427 6.74 -3.44 28.25
C ALA A 427 6.94 -1.93 28.34
N LYS A 428 7.73 -1.40 27.46
CA LYS A 428 7.96 0.03 27.31
C LYS A 428 7.22 0.56 26.08
N ASN A 429 6.74 1.80 26.16
CA ASN A 429 6.16 2.51 25.01
C ASN A 429 7.31 3.10 24.19
N VAL A 430 7.76 2.40 23.17
CA VAL A 430 8.93 2.76 22.37
C VAL A 430 8.67 2.54 20.88
N ILE A 431 9.52 3.16 20.07
CA ILE A 431 9.72 2.78 18.69
C ILE A 431 10.98 1.95 18.66
N THR A 432 10.95 0.78 18.07
CA THR A 432 12.13 -0.07 17.88
C THR A 432 12.43 -0.15 16.39
N ILE A 433 13.68 0.12 16.04
CA ILE A 433 14.18 -0.01 14.68
C ILE A 433 15.12 -1.21 14.64
N PHE A 434 14.84 -2.14 13.75
CA PHE A 434 15.69 -3.29 13.46
C PHE A 434 16.37 -3.06 12.10
N SER A 435 17.68 -3.06 12.06
CA SER A 435 18.43 -3.04 10.81
C SER A 435 18.57 -4.47 10.28
N LEU A 436 18.32 -4.65 9.00
CA LEU A 436 18.43 -5.91 8.29
C LEU A 436 19.65 -5.86 7.35
N THR A 437 20.34 -6.95 7.25
CA THR A 437 21.38 -7.17 6.24
C THR A 437 20.99 -8.35 5.38
N TYR A 438 21.37 -8.28 4.12
CA TYR A 438 21.08 -9.33 3.15
C TYR A 438 22.41 -9.89 2.67
N ASP A 439 22.62 -11.20 2.84
CA ASP A 439 23.74 -11.87 2.18
C ASP A 439 23.52 -11.79 0.67
N ALA A 440 24.57 -11.52 -0.08
CA ALA A 440 24.52 -11.61 -1.52
C ALA A 440 24.09 -13.03 -1.90
N ILE A 441 22.93 -13.18 -2.52
CA ILE A 441 22.49 -14.47 -3.10
C ILE A 441 23.34 -14.63 -4.36
N GLU A 442 24.28 -15.60 -4.34
CA GLU A 442 25.05 -16.06 -5.51
C GLU A 442 24.14 -16.59 -6.61
#